data_1f1171f2a12ca7d44157e98765682d53
#
_entry.id   1f1171f2a12ca7d44157e98765682d53
#
_cell.length_a   1.000
_cell.length_b   1.000
_cell.length_c   1.000
_cell.angle_alpha   90.00
_cell.angle_beta   90.00
_cell.angle_gamma   90.00
#
_symmetry.space_group_name_H-M   'P 1'
#
loop_
_entity.id
_entity.type
_entity.pdbx_description
1 polymer ?
#
loop_
_entity_poly.entity_id
_entity_poly.type
_entity_poly.pdbx_seq_one_letter_code
_entity_poly.pdbx_strand_id
1 'polypeptide(L)'
;MKGCENLPKPSNYEAKVLPNLAKIKTARINGASMQDIADMLGVAASTLYNYTSKHKEFREAMDEATYQMHSTIEATANQSLLDKLKDRMMVTEQIIEDGVITKEKRQLVKADTVAIIFALKARNPQKWDPLGVARVEQKEQEDDLGQQIKDMLSQYTVTPVTDKSKAKEKNDDNK
;
A
#
# COMPACT_ATOMS: atom_id res chain seq x y z
N MET A 1 55.73 9.70 -18.70
CA MET A 1 54.95 8.60 -18.07
C MET A 1 53.74 9.23 -17.44
N LYS A 2 52.55 9.03 -18.05
CA LYS A 2 51.30 9.59 -17.50
C LYS A 2 50.77 8.60 -16.47
N GLY A 3 50.69 9.05 -15.21
CA GLY A 3 50.12 8.26 -14.14
C GLY A 3 48.66 7.93 -14.43
N CYS A 4 48.31 6.65 -14.46
CA CYS A 4 46.95 6.20 -14.45
C CYS A 4 46.36 6.56 -13.09
N GLU A 5 45.60 7.64 -13.00
CA GLU A 5 44.75 7.93 -11.85
C GLU A 5 43.75 6.79 -11.70
N ASN A 6 43.93 5.99 -10.65
CA ASN A 6 42.95 5.00 -10.21
C ASN A 6 41.69 5.76 -9.71
N LEU A 7 40.81 6.17 -10.61
CA LEU A 7 39.48 6.67 -10.25
C LEU A 7 38.75 5.54 -9.52
N PRO A 8 38.18 5.79 -8.35
CA PRO A 8 37.39 4.80 -7.63
C PRO A 8 36.23 4.32 -8.53
N LYS A 9 36.01 3.01 -8.57
CA LYS A 9 34.90 2.44 -9.35
C LYS A 9 33.58 3.10 -8.90
N PRO A 10 32.75 3.59 -9.83
CA PRO A 10 31.47 4.19 -9.46
C PRO A 10 30.62 3.18 -8.67
N SER A 11 29.91 3.67 -7.68
CA SER A 11 28.99 2.84 -6.90
C SER A 11 27.89 2.28 -7.82
N ASN A 12 27.31 1.14 -7.46
CA ASN A 12 26.17 0.58 -8.21
C ASN A 12 25.01 1.58 -8.34
N TYR A 13 24.87 2.51 -7.41
CA TYR A 13 23.91 3.59 -7.46
C TYR A 13 24.19 4.53 -8.64
N GLU A 14 25.39 5.05 -8.73
CA GLU A 14 25.82 5.97 -9.80
C GLU A 14 25.87 5.31 -11.17
N ALA A 15 26.24 4.02 -11.21
CA ALA A 15 26.39 3.29 -12.45
C ALA A 15 25.06 2.77 -13.03
N LYS A 16 24.13 2.34 -12.17
CA LYS A 16 22.91 1.64 -12.59
C LYS A 16 21.61 2.37 -12.26
N VAL A 17 21.52 3.04 -11.13
CA VAL A 17 20.27 3.65 -10.65
C VAL A 17 20.10 5.07 -11.18
N LEU A 18 21.08 5.92 -10.96
CA LEU A 18 21.03 7.32 -11.31
C LEU A 18 20.76 7.56 -12.83
N PRO A 19 21.44 6.88 -13.78
CA PRO A 19 21.16 7.04 -15.21
C PRO A 19 19.78 6.53 -15.65
N ASN A 20 19.19 5.63 -14.86
CA ASN A 20 17.90 5.00 -15.16
C ASN A 20 16.74 5.55 -14.32
N LEU A 21 16.95 6.64 -13.57
CA LEU A 21 15.94 7.17 -12.65
C LEU A 21 14.60 7.49 -13.34
N ALA A 22 14.63 8.05 -14.53
CA ALA A 22 13.42 8.31 -15.32
C ALA A 22 12.68 7.02 -15.70
N LYS A 23 13.42 5.97 -16.10
CA LYS A 23 12.83 4.66 -16.43
C LYS A 23 12.23 3.99 -15.19
N ILE A 24 12.90 4.11 -14.05
CA ILE A 24 12.42 3.62 -12.76
C ILE A 24 11.11 4.30 -12.38
N LYS A 25 11.03 5.64 -12.47
CA LYS A 25 9.80 6.40 -12.23
C LYS A 25 8.67 5.90 -13.13
N THR A 26 8.90 5.79 -14.45
CA THR A 26 7.89 5.31 -15.38
C THR A 26 7.43 3.89 -15.06
N ALA A 27 8.36 2.97 -14.76
CA ALA A 27 8.02 1.61 -14.35
C ALA A 27 7.15 1.61 -13.09
N ARG A 28 7.51 2.41 -12.09
CA ARG A 28 6.74 2.52 -10.83
C ARG A 28 5.34 3.09 -11.05
N ILE A 29 5.20 4.14 -11.86
CA ILE A 29 3.90 4.72 -12.24
C ILE A 29 3.01 3.65 -12.91
N ASN A 30 3.61 2.77 -13.71
CA ASN A 30 2.91 1.66 -14.36
C ASN A 30 2.66 0.45 -13.45
N GLY A 31 2.96 0.55 -12.15
CA GLY A 31 2.66 -0.48 -11.16
C GLY A 31 3.78 -1.48 -10.89
N ALA A 32 4.98 -1.29 -11.44
CA ALA A 32 6.10 -2.18 -11.18
C ALA A 32 6.43 -2.21 -9.67
N SER A 33 6.66 -3.41 -9.14
CA SER A 33 7.14 -3.61 -7.77
C SER A 33 8.61 -3.25 -7.61
N MET A 34 9.09 -3.13 -6.37
CA MET A 34 10.52 -2.96 -6.11
C MET A 34 11.36 -4.14 -6.63
N GLN A 35 10.78 -5.35 -6.65
CA GLN A 35 11.44 -6.52 -7.22
C GLN A 35 11.58 -6.39 -8.73
N ASP A 36 10.53 -6.01 -9.45
CA ASP A 36 10.57 -5.81 -10.91
C ASP A 36 11.59 -4.75 -11.32
N ILE A 37 11.66 -3.65 -10.54
CA ILE A 37 12.66 -2.59 -10.76
C ILE A 37 14.07 -3.11 -10.49
N ALA A 38 14.26 -3.93 -9.45
CA ALA A 38 15.55 -4.52 -9.12
C ALA A 38 16.02 -5.45 -10.25
N ASP A 39 15.13 -6.28 -10.75
CA ASP A 39 15.41 -7.22 -11.87
C ASP A 39 15.75 -6.45 -13.16
N MET A 40 15.02 -5.37 -13.45
CA MET A 40 15.30 -4.48 -14.58
C MET A 40 16.70 -3.86 -14.52
N LEU A 41 17.18 -3.54 -13.33
CA LEU A 41 18.51 -2.92 -13.10
C LEU A 41 19.63 -3.94 -12.87
N GLY A 42 19.30 -5.21 -12.71
CA GLY A 42 20.24 -6.26 -12.34
C GLY A 42 20.91 -6.00 -10.98
N VAL A 43 20.09 -5.65 -9.97
CA VAL A 43 20.50 -5.47 -8.57
C VAL A 43 19.54 -6.21 -7.64
N ALA A 44 19.95 -6.46 -6.39
CA ALA A 44 19.03 -7.06 -5.43
C ALA A 44 17.99 -6.04 -4.94
N ALA A 45 16.76 -6.45 -4.69
CA ALA A 45 15.69 -5.58 -4.17
C ALA A 45 16.07 -4.95 -2.83
N SER A 46 16.78 -5.69 -1.95
CA SER A 46 17.32 -5.17 -0.69
C SER A 46 18.27 -3.99 -0.89
N THR A 47 19.01 -3.98 -2.00
CA THR A 47 19.89 -2.88 -2.37
C THR A 47 19.11 -1.62 -2.72
N LEU A 48 17.98 -1.76 -3.44
CA LEU A 48 17.10 -0.63 -3.74
C LEU A 48 16.45 -0.05 -2.48
N TYR A 49 15.99 -0.90 -1.55
CA TYR A 49 15.50 -0.44 -0.25
C TYR A 49 16.56 0.33 0.54
N ASN A 50 17.82 -0.11 0.51
CA ASN A 50 18.92 0.63 1.11
C ASN A 50 19.15 1.99 0.40
N TYR A 51 18.94 2.06 -0.90
CA TYR A 51 19.09 3.31 -1.65
C TYR A 51 17.96 4.30 -1.33
N THR A 52 16.71 3.87 -1.10
CA THR A 52 15.65 4.76 -0.63
C THR A 52 15.97 5.41 0.71
N SER A 53 16.72 4.73 1.58
CA SER A 53 17.16 5.28 2.86
C SER A 53 18.36 6.24 2.72
N LYS A 54 19.31 5.94 1.81
CA LYS A 54 20.58 6.66 1.68
C LYS A 54 20.55 7.82 0.70
N HIS A 55 19.76 7.73 -0.37
CA HIS A 55 19.74 8.71 -1.46
C HIS A 55 18.38 9.42 -1.49
N LYS A 56 18.40 10.68 -1.09
CA LYS A 56 17.18 11.53 -1.02
C LYS A 56 16.48 11.63 -2.38
N GLU A 57 17.28 11.83 -3.44
CA GLU A 57 16.78 11.96 -4.81
C GLU A 57 16.02 10.71 -5.29
N PHE A 58 16.55 9.52 -4.99
CA PHE A 58 15.90 8.25 -5.32
C PHE A 58 14.60 8.06 -4.54
N ARG A 59 14.60 8.40 -3.24
CA ARG A 59 13.41 8.33 -2.40
C ARG A 59 12.32 9.26 -2.92
N GLU A 60 12.64 10.53 -3.16
CA GLU A 60 11.69 11.51 -3.70
C GLU A 60 11.10 11.06 -5.05
N ALA A 61 11.95 10.49 -5.93
CA ALA A 61 11.51 9.96 -7.20
C ALA A 61 10.53 8.79 -7.06
N MET A 62 10.79 7.89 -6.09
CA MET A 62 9.93 6.74 -5.80
C MET A 62 8.60 7.17 -5.15
N ASP A 63 8.65 8.11 -4.21
CA ASP A 63 7.46 8.64 -3.54
C ASP A 63 6.55 9.38 -4.53
N GLU A 64 7.13 10.23 -5.38
CA GLU A 64 6.39 10.91 -6.45
C GLU A 64 5.75 9.93 -7.44
N ALA A 65 6.51 8.92 -7.89
CA ALA A 65 6.00 7.92 -8.80
C ALA A 65 4.87 7.08 -8.16
N THR A 66 5.00 6.75 -6.89
CA THR A 66 3.97 6.03 -6.13
C THR A 66 2.71 6.88 -5.99
N TYR A 67 2.85 8.17 -5.68
CA TYR A 67 1.71 9.09 -5.61
C TYR A 67 0.98 9.18 -6.97
N GLN A 68 1.72 9.33 -8.07
CA GLN A 68 1.14 9.39 -9.43
C GLN A 68 0.41 8.08 -9.78
N MET A 69 0.98 6.92 -9.44
CA MET A 69 0.34 5.61 -9.63
C MET A 69 -1.01 5.54 -8.88
N HIS A 70 -1.04 5.91 -7.60
CA HIS A 70 -2.27 5.91 -6.81
C HIS A 70 -3.31 6.87 -7.36
N SER A 71 -2.91 8.08 -7.73
CA SER A 71 -3.80 9.07 -8.35
C SER A 71 -4.41 8.56 -9.67
N THR A 72 -3.63 7.87 -10.49
CA THR A 72 -4.11 7.28 -11.75
C THR A 72 -5.11 6.15 -11.49
N ILE A 73 -4.81 5.28 -10.52
CA ILE A 73 -5.71 4.19 -10.12
C ILE A 73 -7.03 4.76 -9.60
N GLU A 74 -6.96 5.76 -8.74
CA GLU A 74 -8.15 6.41 -8.17
C GLU A 74 -9.00 7.09 -9.27
N ALA A 75 -8.38 7.83 -10.17
CA ALA A 75 -9.07 8.46 -11.30
C ALA A 75 -9.75 7.42 -12.19
N THR A 76 -9.07 6.31 -12.50
CA THR A 76 -9.60 5.22 -13.32
C THR A 76 -10.77 4.51 -12.61
N ALA A 77 -10.64 4.25 -11.31
CA ALA A 77 -11.69 3.65 -10.50
C ALA A 77 -12.93 4.55 -10.44
N ASN A 78 -12.75 5.84 -10.21
CA ASN A 78 -13.83 6.83 -10.20
C ASN A 78 -14.53 6.90 -11.57
N GLN A 79 -13.78 6.94 -12.66
CA GLN A 79 -14.35 6.93 -14.00
C GLN A 79 -15.15 5.65 -14.27
N SER A 80 -14.60 4.49 -13.92
CA SER A 80 -15.27 3.19 -14.08
C SER A 80 -16.57 3.11 -13.24
N LEU A 81 -16.56 3.69 -12.04
CA LEU A 81 -17.75 3.81 -11.20
C LEU A 81 -18.80 4.70 -11.88
N LEU A 82 -18.42 5.90 -12.33
CA LEU A 82 -19.31 6.83 -13.02
C LEU A 82 -19.96 6.19 -14.25
N ASP A 83 -19.22 5.38 -15.00
CA ASP A 83 -19.74 4.66 -16.16
C ASP A 83 -20.76 3.59 -15.79
N LYS A 84 -20.64 2.98 -14.59
CA LYS A 84 -21.63 2.03 -14.08
C LYS A 84 -22.88 2.68 -13.50
N LEU A 85 -22.83 3.96 -13.15
CA LEU A 85 -24.00 4.68 -12.58
C LEU A 85 -25.04 5.09 -13.63
N LYS A 86 -24.76 4.94 -14.92
CA LYS A 86 -25.65 5.32 -16.02
C LYS A 86 -25.80 4.20 -17.04
N ASP A 87 -26.92 4.21 -17.76
CA ASP A 87 -27.12 3.35 -18.92
C ASP A 87 -26.12 3.72 -20.00
N ARG A 88 -25.54 2.70 -20.66
CA ARG A 88 -24.56 2.89 -21.73
C ARG A 88 -24.70 1.86 -22.83
N MET A 89 -24.39 2.28 -24.05
CA MET A 89 -24.28 1.36 -25.19
C MET A 89 -22.86 0.79 -25.22
N MET A 90 -22.76 -0.53 -25.21
CA MET A 90 -21.49 -1.23 -25.39
C MET A 90 -21.47 -1.98 -26.71
N VAL A 91 -20.35 -1.91 -27.41
CA VAL A 91 -20.11 -2.73 -28.60
C VAL A 91 -19.76 -4.14 -28.10
N THR A 92 -20.54 -5.12 -28.52
CA THR A 92 -20.34 -6.52 -28.13
C THR A 92 -19.65 -7.34 -29.20
N GLU A 93 -19.83 -6.98 -30.45
CA GLU A 93 -19.25 -7.68 -31.61
C GLU A 93 -18.90 -6.66 -32.68
N GLN A 94 -17.73 -6.81 -33.30
CA GLN A 94 -17.31 -6.07 -34.50
C GLN A 94 -16.78 -7.06 -35.51
N ILE A 95 -17.23 -6.94 -36.77
CA ILE A 95 -16.67 -7.67 -37.88
C ILE A 95 -15.83 -6.66 -38.66
N ILE A 96 -14.55 -6.99 -38.83
CA ILE A 96 -13.56 -6.16 -39.55
C ILE A 96 -13.16 -6.93 -40.81
N GLU A 97 -13.40 -6.33 -41.97
CA GLU A 97 -12.96 -6.83 -43.29
C GLU A 97 -12.04 -5.79 -43.90
N ASP A 98 -10.87 -6.20 -44.36
CA ASP A 98 -9.85 -5.34 -44.96
C ASP A 98 -9.49 -4.08 -44.11
N GLY A 99 -9.50 -4.24 -42.77
CA GLY A 99 -9.21 -3.14 -41.84
C GLY A 99 -10.37 -2.16 -41.62
N VAL A 100 -11.55 -2.42 -42.19
CA VAL A 100 -12.74 -1.59 -42.02
C VAL A 100 -13.80 -2.34 -41.23
N ILE A 101 -14.44 -1.64 -40.29
CA ILE A 101 -15.55 -2.21 -39.52
C ILE A 101 -16.76 -2.31 -40.45
N THR A 102 -17.17 -3.52 -40.80
CA THR A 102 -18.31 -3.78 -41.69
C THR A 102 -19.61 -3.98 -40.95
N LYS A 103 -19.54 -4.54 -39.73
CA LYS A 103 -20.71 -4.74 -38.87
C LYS A 103 -20.33 -4.47 -37.42
N GLU A 104 -21.27 -3.85 -36.69
CA GLU A 104 -21.14 -3.57 -35.26
C GLU A 104 -22.45 -3.91 -34.56
N LYS A 105 -22.35 -4.73 -33.53
CA LYS A 105 -23.47 -5.05 -32.65
C LYS A 105 -23.32 -4.30 -31.35
N ARG A 106 -24.31 -3.52 -31.00
CA ARG A 106 -24.36 -2.73 -29.78
C ARG A 106 -25.42 -3.28 -28.85
N GLN A 107 -25.11 -3.34 -27.55
CA GLN A 107 -26.05 -3.75 -26.52
C GLN A 107 -26.18 -2.65 -25.46
N LEU A 108 -27.41 -2.40 -25.04
CA LEU A 108 -27.68 -1.52 -23.90
C LEU A 108 -27.31 -2.24 -22.61
N VAL A 109 -26.32 -1.72 -21.92
CA VAL A 109 -25.98 -2.13 -20.55
C VAL A 109 -26.60 -1.12 -19.59
N LYS A 110 -27.53 -1.58 -18.78
CA LYS A 110 -28.19 -0.73 -17.79
C LYS A 110 -27.23 -0.38 -16.65
N ALA A 111 -27.54 0.71 -15.97
CA ALA A 111 -26.84 1.13 -14.76
C ALA A 111 -26.85 0.01 -13.71
N ASP A 112 -25.70 -0.14 -13.03
CA ASP A 112 -25.50 -1.16 -11.99
C ASP A 112 -26.08 -0.66 -10.67
N THR A 113 -27.17 -1.27 -10.21
CA THR A 113 -27.85 -0.90 -8.97
C THR A 113 -26.94 -1.01 -7.75
N VAL A 114 -26.04 -2.03 -7.72
CA VAL A 114 -25.09 -2.20 -6.62
C VAL A 114 -24.07 -1.07 -6.61
N ALA A 115 -23.54 -0.68 -7.77
CA ALA A 115 -22.65 0.45 -7.90
C ALA A 115 -23.32 1.77 -7.47
N ILE A 116 -24.61 1.96 -7.81
CA ILE A 116 -25.38 3.14 -7.39
C ILE A 116 -25.50 3.17 -5.85
N ILE A 117 -25.91 2.07 -5.23
CA ILE A 117 -26.04 1.98 -3.76
C ILE A 117 -24.70 2.24 -3.09
N PHE A 118 -23.62 1.64 -3.60
CA PHE A 118 -22.26 1.85 -3.09
C PHE A 118 -21.86 3.34 -3.17
N ALA A 119 -22.04 3.97 -4.33
CA ALA A 119 -21.70 5.38 -4.53
C ALA A 119 -22.51 6.31 -3.59
N LEU A 120 -23.79 6.02 -3.39
CA LEU A 120 -24.65 6.78 -2.48
C LEU A 120 -24.18 6.65 -1.01
N LYS A 121 -23.88 5.42 -0.57
CA LYS A 121 -23.38 5.16 0.78
C LYS A 121 -22.01 5.81 1.01
N ALA A 122 -21.10 5.71 0.04
CA ALA A 122 -19.77 6.31 0.14
C ALA A 122 -19.81 7.85 0.15
N ARG A 123 -20.75 8.46 -0.64
CA ARG A 123 -20.84 9.91 -0.76
C ARG A 123 -21.53 10.58 0.43
N ASN A 124 -22.55 9.92 0.99
CA ASN A 124 -23.29 10.43 2.14
C ASN A 124 -23.74 9.27 3.04
N PRO A 125 -22.82 8.71 3.84
CA PRO A 125 -23.08 7.56 4.70
C PRO A 125 -24.17 7.84 5.74
N GLN A 126 -24.25 9.06 6.28
CA GLN A 126 -25.27 9.46 7.26
C GLN A 126 -26.68 9.27 6.71
N LYS A 127 -26.90 9.55 5.43
CA LYS A 127 -28.21 9.42 4.79
C LYS A 127 -28.50 8.00 4.29
N TRP A 128 -27.49 7.34 3.73
CA TRP A 128 -27.68 6.11 2.97
C TRP A 128 -27.20 4.84 3.68
N ASP A 129 -26.46 4.99 4.77
CA ASP A 129 -25.99 3.89 5.62
C ASP A 129 -25.88 4.27 7.10
N PRO A 130 -26.96 4.79 7.70
CA PRO A 130 -26.92 5.28 9.08
C PRO A 130 -26.56 4.17 10.10
N LEU A 131 -26.93 2.92 9.81
CA LEU A 131 -26.56 1.78 10.67
C LEU A 131 -25.07 1.42 10.55
N GLY A 132 -24.49 1.60 9.35
CA GLY A 132 -23.06 1.42 9.17
C GLY A 132 -22.24 2.46 9.93
N VAL A 133 -22.67 3.72 9.87
CA VAL A 133 -22.05 4.82 10.65
C VAL A 133 -22.13 4.55 12.14
N ALA A 134 -23.31 4.20 12.67
CA ALA A 134 -23.47 3.89 14.07
C ALA A 134 -22.60 2.72 14.56
N ARG A 135 -22.37 1.69 13.71
CA ARG A 135 -21.45 0.58 14.04
C ARG A 135 -19.98 1.03 14.14
N VAL A 136 -19.57 1.93 13.26
CA VAL A 136 -18.20 2.47 13.29
C VAL A 136 -17.99 3.30 14.54
N GLU A 137 -18.93 4.18 14.88
CA GLU A 137 -18.88 5.00 16.09
C GLU A 137 -18.84 4.14 17.36
N GLN A 138 -19.64 3.07 17.44
CA GLN A 138 -19.61 2.13 18.56
C GLN A 138 -18.27 1.42 18.69
N LYS A 139 -17.69 0.97 17.57
CA LYS A 139 -16.40 0.29 17.58
C LYS A 139 -15.27 1.21 18.00
N GLU A 140 -15.27 2.46 17.56
CA GLU A 140 -14.29 3.46 17.98
C GLU A 140 -14.38 3.73 19.49
N GLN A 141 -15.60 3.79 20.05
CA GLN A 141 -15.80 3.94 21.51
C GLN A 141 -15.32 2.71 22.28
N GLU A 142 -15.56 1.50 21.78
CA GLU A 142 -15.07 0.27 22.40
C GLU A 142 -13.54 0.18 22.37
N ASP A 143 -12.92 0.56 21.26
CA ASP A 143 -11.46 0.58 21.10
C ASP A 143 -10.82 1.63 22.02
N ASP A 144 -11.41 2.82 22.16
CA ASP A 144 -10.95 3.87 23.07
C ASP A 144 -11.05 3.44 24.54
N LEU A 145 -12.19 2.84 24.93
CA LEU A 145 -12.37 2.28 26.26
C LEU A 145 -11.37 1.15 26.53
N GLY A 146 -11.12 0.29 25.56
CA GLY A 146 -10.12 -0.77 25.66
C GLY A 146 -8.70 -0.22 25.88
N GLN A 147 -8.36 0.88 25.25
CA GLN A 147 -7.07 1.55 25.45
C GLN A 147 -6.98 2.19 26.84
N GLN A 148 -8.03 2.88 27.29
CA GLN A 148 -8.09 3.46 28.65
C GLN A 148 -7.93 2.40 29.74
N ILE A 149 -8.54 1.23 29.59
CA ILE A 149 -8.39 0.11 30.51
C ILE A 149 -6.94 -0.39 30.53
N LYS A 150 -6.29 -0.54 29.36
CA LYS A 150 -4.88 -0.94 29.27
C LYS A 150 -3.96 0.07 29.97
N ASP A 151 -4.22 1.35 29.77
CA ASP A 151 -3.43 2.43 30.36
C ASP A 151 -3.60 2.46 31.90
N MET A 152 -4.81 2.25 32.41
CA MET A 152 -5.04 2.07 33.86
C MET A 152 -4.31 0.85 34.42
N LEU A 153 -4.41 -0.31 33.76
CA LEU A 153 -3.74 -1.53 34.20
C LEU A 153 -2.21 -1.39 34.17
N SER A 154 -1.65 -0.63 33.25
CA SER A 154 -0.21 -0.37 33.18
C SER A 154 0.32 0.46 34.37
N GLN A 155 -0.54 1.26 34.99
CA GLN A 155 -0.21 2.03 36.20
C GLN A 155 -0.18 1.16 37.48
N TYR A 156 -0.87 0.01 37.45
CA TYR A 156 -0.82 -0.98 38.54
C TYR A 156 0.22 -2.05 38.21
N THR A 157 1.52 -1.67 38.21
CA THR A 157 2.59 -2.66 38.20
C THR A 157 2.58 -3.41 39.53
N VAL A 158 2.00 -4.60 39.51
CA VAL A 158 2.15 -5.54 40.61
C VAL A 158 3.61 -5.96 40.66
N THR A 159 4.37 -5.35 41.58
CA THR A 159 5.69 -5.88 41.91
C THR A 159 5.51 -7.31 42.43
N PRO A 160 6.10 -8.32 41.82
CA PRO A 160 6.01 -9.68 42.35
C PRO A 160 6.66 -9.68 43.72
N VAL A 161 5.88 -9.96 44.77
CA VAL A 161 6.38 -10.21 46.12
C VAL A 161 7.20 -11.50 46.04
N THR A 162 8.51 -11.37 45.89
CA THR A 162 9.44 -12.48 46.06
C THR A 162 9.47 -12.81 47.56
N ASP A 163 8.67 -13.80 47.96
CA ASP A 163 8.68 -14.37 49.30
C ASP A 163 10.01 -15.15 49.51
N LYS A 164 11.01 -14.44 50.04
CA LYS A 164 12.34 -15.00 50.40
C LYS A 164 12.36 -15.52 51.84
N SER A 165 11.25 -16.01 52.39
CA SER A 165 11.20 -16.45 53.80
C SER A 165 10.96 -17.96 54.00
N LYS A 166 11.45 -18.84 53.12
CA LYS A 166 11.47 -20.29 53.43
C LYS A 166 12.70 -20.98 52.82
N ALA A 167 13.86 -20.72 53.37
CA ALA A 167 15.04 -21.58 53.16
C ALA A 167 16.02 -21.41 54.32
N LYS A 168 15.60 -21.63 55.60
CA LYS A 168 16.48 -21.88 56.72
C LYS A 168 15.70 -22.71 57.72
N GLU A 169 15.62 -24.01 57.51
CA GLU A 169 15.47 -24.96 58.61
C GLU A 169 16.00 -26.32 58.22
N LYS A 170 16.97 -26.74 59.01
CA LYS A 170 17.34 -28.12 59.31
C LYS A 170 18.31 -28.85 58.40
N ASN A 171 19.54 -28.74 58.73
CA ASN A 171 20.44 -29.89 58.87
C ASN A 171 21.29 -29.72 60.13
N ASP A 172 20.74 -30.12 61.24
CA ASP A 172 21.49 -30.59 62.41
C ASP A 172 20.76 -31.84 62.89
N ASP A 173 21.52 -32.85 63.15
CA ASP A 173 21.27 -34.19 63.74
C ASP A 173 21.39 -35.36 62.78
N ASN A 174 22.62 -35.97 62.68
CA ASN A 174 22.91 -37.25 63.30
C ASN A 174 24.33 -37.68 62.99
N LYS A 175 25.18 -37.71 64.02
CA LYS A 175 26.08 -38.75 64.47
C LYS A 175 26.53 -39.83 63.48
#